data_e6be9f7e1efec60de04fbf9422cf8915
#
_entry.id   e6be9f7e1efec60de04fbf9422cf8915
#
_cell.length_a   1.000
_cell.length_b   1.000
_cell.length_c   1.000
_cell.angle_alpha   90.00
_cell.angle_beta   90.00
_cell.angle_gamma   90.00
#
_symmetry.space_group_name_H-M   'P 1'
#
loop_
_entity.id
_entity.type
_entity.pdbx_description
1 polymer ?
#
loop_
_entity_poly.entity_id
_entity_poly.type
_entity_poly.pdbx_seq_one_letter_code
_entity_poly.pdbx_strand_id
1 'polypeptide(L)'
;LSSFQLHTMRKSPEIAVITNISPNHLDMHKDYKEYIDAKKNIMLYQNEGDTLIVNADNQVTADIGKSANGAVKYFSRNGMADVYLDGNIIKRGIVEILNIKDIKIPGMHNVENYMAAIAAVSGLVSKDVIVNVAKTFGGVEHRIELVRTLDGVKYYNSSIDSSPNRTINTLRVFPNKVIIIAGGKDKGIPYDEIGPALAEHVKVLILIGATSDKIQEALDAEINKTGNGKDIEVIRATSYEDAVNTARSKAHD
;
A
#
# COMPACT_ATOMS: atom_id res chain seq x y z
N LEU A 1 -7.24 2.36 -11.69
CA LEU A 1 -6.91 3.37 -12.72
C LEU A 1 -6.05 4.49 -12.13
N SER A 2 -5.07 4.98 -12.89
CA SER A 2 -4.25 6.14 -12.51
C SER A 2 -5.03 7.45 -12.68
N SER A 3 -4.57 8.53 -12.03
CA SER A 3 -5.14 9.87 -12.25
C SER A 3 -5.03 10.32 -13.72
N PHE A 4 -3.96 9.92 -14.42
CA PHE A 4 -3.77 10.22 -15.85
C PHE A 4 -4.82 9.55 -16.74
N GLN A 5 -5.13 8.29 -16.47
CA GLN A 5 -6.19 7.56 -17.19
C GLN A 5 -7.57 8.16 -16.90
N LEU A 6 -7.81 8.57 -15.65
CA LEU A 6 -9.07 9.16 -15.22
C LEU A 6 -9.26 10.60 -15.67
N HIS A 7 -8.18 11.37 -15.88
CA HIS A 7 -8.23 12.79 -16.19
C HIS A 7 -9.10 13.13 -17.42
N THR A 8 -9.05 12.28 -18.44
CA THR A 8 -9.83 12.44 -19.67
C THR A 8 -11.07 11.55 -19.74
N MET A 9 -11.31 10.72 -18.73
CA MET A 9 -12.45 9.80 -18.73
C MET A 9 -13.76 10.56 -18.60
N ARG A 10 -14.74 10.18 -19.45
CA ARG A 10 -16.08 10.79 -19.50
C ARG A 10 -17.19 9.75 -19.33
N LYS A 11 -16.85 8.60 -18.72
CA LYS A 11 -17.79 7.52 -18.43
C LYS A 11 -17.36 6.87 -17.12
N SER A 12 -18.31 6.57 -16.24
CA SER A 12 -18.09 5.88 -14.99
C SER A 12 -18.60 4.43 -15.05
N PRO A 13 -18.00 3.49 -14.30
CA PRO A 13 -18.53 2.14 -14.15
C PRO A 13 -19.76 2.15 -13.23
N GLU A 14 -20.61 1.14 -13.36
CA GLU A 14 -21.77 0.92 -12.46
C GLU A 14 -21.34 0.76 -10.99
N ILE A 15 -20.19 0.13 -10.75
CA ILE A 15 -19.58 0.01 -9.43
C ILE A 15 -18.21 0.65 -9.47
N ALA A 16 -18.04 1.80 -8.80
CA ALA A 16 -16.78 2.51 -8.66
C ALA A 16 -16.22 2.33 -7.25
N VAL A 17 -14.89 2.21 -7.13
CA VAL A 17 -14.21 2.08 -5.83
C VAL A 17 -13.08 3.11 -5.74
N ILE A 18 -13.03 3.86 -4.63
CA ILE A 18 -11.93 4.74 -4.28
C ILE A 18 -11.39 4.32 -2.91
N THR A 19 -10.23 3.66 -2.89
CA THR A 19 -9.66 3.10 -1.67
C THR A 19 -9.06 4.14 -0.74
N ASN A 20 -8.26 5.05 -1.30
CA ASN A 20 -7.73 6.22 -0.60
C ASN A 20 -7.23 7.26 -1.61
N ILE A 21 -7.14 8.51 -1.16
CA ILE A 21 -6.49 9.60 -1.89
C ILE A 21 -5.55 10.30 -0.91
N SER A 22 -4.26 10.31 -1.24
CA SER A 22 -3.22 11.06 -0.55
C SER A 22 -2.38 11.83 -1.57
N PRO A 23 -1.68 12.91 -1.21
CA PRO A 23 -0.82 13.65 -2.12
C PRO A 23 0.16 12.72 -2.85
N ASN A 24 0.11 12.76 -4.17
CA ASN A 24 0.97 12.00 -5.06
C ASN A 24 0.97 12.64 -6.45
N HIS A 25 2.03 12.43 -7.24
CA HIS A 25 2.14 12.94 -8.61
C HIS A 25 1.93 14.46 -8.75
N LEU A 26 2.39 15.24 -7.73
CA LEU A 26 2.31 16.70 -7.76
C LEU A 26 3.34 17.33 -8.70
N ASP A 27 4.26 16.55 -9.23
CA ASP A 27 5.15 16.86 -10.34
C ASP A 27 4.43 16.88 -11.70
N MET A 28 3.27 16.21 -11.78
CA MET A 28 2.51 16.02 -13.04
C MET A 28 1.14 16.70 -13.02
N HIS A 29 0.58 16.97 -11.85
CA HIS A 29 -0.65 17.74 -11.66
C HIS A 29 -0.30 19.15 -11.18
N LYS A 30 -1.07 20.13 -11.63
CA LYS A 30 -0.88 21.53 -11.23
C LYS A 30 -0.91 21.72 -9.70
N ASP A 31 -1.79 21.00 -9.05
CA ASP A 31 -1.96 21.01 -7.61
C ASP A 31 -2.69 19.74 -7.11
N TYR A 32 -2.81 19.60 -5.80
CA TYR A 32 -3.50 18.46 -5.18
C TYR A 32 -4.99 18.42 -5.52
N LYS A 33 -5.60 19.58 -5.75
CA LYS A 33 -7.01 19.66 -6.15
C LYS A 33 -7.25 19.06 -7.52
N GLU A 34 -6.41 19.38 -8.51
CA GLU A 34 -6.49 18.78 -9.84
C GLU A 34 -6.32 17.25 -9.79
N TYR A 35 -5.39 16.76 -8.96
CA TYR A 35 -5.22 15.33 -8.73
C TYR A 35 -6.48 14.66 -8.18
N ILE A 36 -7.14 15.28 -7.17
CA ILE A 36 -8.42 14.82 -6.63
C ILE A 36 -9.51 14.85 -7.70
N ASP A 37 -9.63 15.96 -8.44
CA ASP A 37 -10.65 16.12 -9.47
C ASP A 37 -10.47 15.09 -10.60
N ALA A 38 -9.24 14.78 -10.99
CA ALA A 38 -8.96 13.69 -11.93
C ALA A 38 -9.43 12.32 -11.37
N LYS A 39 -9.20 12.05 -10.08
CA LYS A 39 -9.67 10.82 -9.43
C LYS A 39 -11.20 10.73 -9.34
N LYS A 40 -11.88 11.85 -9.15
CA LYS A 40 -13.35 11.92 -9.10
C LYS A 40 -14.03 11.48 -10.40
N ASN A 41 -13.35 11.59 -11.55
CA ASN A 41 -13.93 11.17 -12.82
C ASN A 41 -14.37 9.69 -12.83
N ILE A 42 -13.85 8.85 -11.93
CA ILE A 42 -14.31 7.46 -11.83
C ILE A 42 -15.79 7.35 -11.42
N MET A 43 -16.34 8.35 -10.73
CA MET A 43 -17.73 8.35 -10.25
C MET A 43 -18.59 9.49 -10.81
N LEU A 44 -17.96 10.49 -11.41
CA LEU A 44 -18.66 11.74 -11.80
C LEU A 44 -19.79 11.53 -12.80
N TYR A 45 -19.72 10.47 -13.59
CA TYR A 45 -20.71 10.13 -14.64
C TYR A 45 -21.60 8.96 -14.23
N GLN A 46 -21.65 8.61 -12.93
CA GLN A 46 -22.57 7.62 -12.39
C GLN A 46 -24.00 8.17 -12.34
N ASN A 47 -24.97 7.25 -12.52
CA ASN A 47 -26.40 7.49 -12.40
C ASN A 47 -26.93 7.06 -11.02
N GLU A 48 -28.21 7.31 -10.74
CA GLU A 48 -28.86 6.93 -9.48
C GLU A 48 -28.83 5.41 -9.19
N GLY A 49 -28.76 4.57 -10.24
CA GLY A 49 -28.70 3.10 -10.10
C GLY A 49 -27.29 2.56 -9.82
N ASP A 50 -26.25 3.41 -9.92
CA ASP A 50 -24.86 3.01 -9.76
C ASP A 50 -24.42 3.07 -8.29
N THR A 51 -23.27 2.48 -7.99
CA THR A 51 -22.74 2.41 -6.63
C THR A 51 -21.31 2.94 -6.57
N LEU A 52 -21.06 3.86 -5.63
CA LEU A 52 -19.73 4.30 -5.25
C LEU A 52 -19.33 3.68 -3.92
N ILE A 53 -18.11 3.15 -3.86
CA ILE A 53 -17.52 2.59 -2.63
C ILE A 53 -16.32 3.43 -2.23
N VAL A 54 -16.31 3.93 -0.99
CA VAL A 54 -15.28 4.83 -0.47
C VAL A 54 -14.81 4.43 0.92
N ASN A 55 -13.58 4.80 1.22
CA ASN A 55 -13.00 4.64 2.55
C ASN A 55 -13.47 5.75 3.49
N ALA A 56 -14.18 5.40 4.56
CA ALA A 56 -14.63 6.34 5.58
C ALA A 56 -13.47 6.90 6.43
N ASP A 57 -12.35 6.15 6.52
CA ASP A 57 -11.17 6.56 7.30
C ASP A 57 -10.29 7.57 6.55
N ASN A 58 -10.54 7.82 5.26
CA ASN A 58 -9.84 8.82 4.47
C ASN A 58 -10.80 10.00 4.19
N GLN A 59 -10.51 11.15 4.76
CA GLN A 59 -11.40 12.32 4.68
C GLN A 59 -11.74 12.71 3.24
N VAL A 60 -10.76 12.67 2.33
CA VAL A 60 -10.96 13.05 0.92
C VAL A 60 -11.95 12.12 0.23
N THR A 61 -11.81 10.80 0.44
CA THR A 61 -12.75 9.82 -0.15
C THR A 61 -14.12 9.88 0.47
N ALA A 62 -14.21 10.11 1.79
CA ALA A 62 -15.48 10.31 2.49
C ALA A 62 -16.23 11.55 1.97
N ASP A 63 -15.51 12.66 1.71
CA ASP A 63 -16.10 13.88 1.15
C ASP A 63 -16.54 13.68 -0.31
N ILE A 64 -15.79 12.90 -1.09
CA ILE A 64 -16.22 12.50 -2.44
C ILE A 64 -17.54 11.71 -2.38
N GLY A 65 -17.67 10.79 -1.43
CA GLY A 65 -18.91 10.04 -1.23
C GLY A 65 -20.16 10.90 -1.07
N LYS A 66 -20.03 12.05 -0.37
CA LYS A 66 -21.15 13.00 -0.18
C LYS A 66 -21.65 13.66 -1.48
N SER A 67 -20.85 13.61 -2.55
CA SER A 67 -21.17 14.20 -3.85
C SER A 67 -21.60 13.19 -4.91
N ALA A 68 -21.81 11.92 -4.54
CA ALA A 68 -22.24 10.88 -5.45
C ALA A 68 -23.73 11.02 -5.82
N ASN A 69 -24.06 10.68 -7.06
CA ASN A 69 -25.46 10.66 -7.54
C ASN A 69 -26.19 9.37 -7.20
N GLY A 70 -25.45 8.25 -7.12
CA GLY A 70 -25.99 6.93 -6.83
C GLY A 70 -25.82 6.51 -5.38
N ALA A 71 -25.96 5.21 -5.12
CA ALA A 71 -25.77 4.64 -3.79
C ALA A 71 -24.31 4.76 -3.35
N VAL A 72 -24.06 5.10 -2.08
CA VAL A 72 -22.72 5.12 -1.51
C VAL A 72 -22.60 4.04 -0.45
N LYS A 73 -21.53 3.24 -0.55
CA LYS A 73 -21.13 2.28 0.48
C LYS A 73 -19.79 2.68 1.06
N TYR A 74 -19.70 2.62 2.36
CA TYR A 74 -18.48 2.95 3.09
C TYR A 74 -17.80 1.69 3.60
N PHE A 75 -16.47 1.67 3.56
CA PHE A 75 -15.70 0.73 4.35
C PHE A 75 -14.79 1.45 5.34
N SER A 76 -14.55 0.85 6.50
CA SER A 76 -13.74 1.43 7.56
C SER A 76 -13.00 0.36 8.35
N ARG A 77 -11.75 0.66 8.68
CA ARG A 77 -10.96 -0.12 9.64
C ARG A 77 -11.18 0.35 11.08
N ASN A 78 -11.55 1.61 11.27
CA ASN A 78 -11.53 2.29 12.57
C ASN A 78 -12.91 2.49 13.19
N GLY A 79 -13.97 2.20 12.44
CA GLY A 79 -15.34 2.41 12.91
C GLY A 79 -16.39 1.62 12.14
N MET A 80 -17.64 1.74 12.58
CA MET A 80 -18.77 1.09 11.89
C MET A 80 -19.01 1.73 10.51
N ALA A 81 -19.22 0.87 9.52
CA ALA A 81 -19.52 1.21 8.14
C ALA A 81 -20.34 0.07 7.49
N ASP A 82 -20.65 0.15 6.18
CA ASP A 82 -21.29 -0.96 5.48
C ASP A 82 -20.44 -2.23 5.50
N VAL A 83 -19.11 -2.05 5.32
CA VAL A 83 -18.11 -3.10 5.55
C VAL A 83 -17.04 -2.55 6.51
N TYR A 84 -16.79 -3.23 7.60
CA TYR A 84 -15.86 -2.74 8.62
C TYR A 84 -15.11 -3.86 9.32
N LEU A 85 -14.01 -3.49 9.97
CA LEU A 85 -13.22 -4.39 10.79
C LEU A 85 -13.67 -4.33 12.25
N ASP A 86 -14.06 -5.48 12.82
CA ASP A 86 -14.37 -5.66 14.23
C ASP A 86 -13.40 -6.69 14.83
N GLY A 87 -12.44 -6.23 15.60
CA GLY A 87 -11.30 -7.03 16.06
C GLY A 87 -10.54 -7.65 14.88
N ASN A 88 -10.68 -8.95 14.70
CA ASN A 88 -10.06 -9.69 13.59
C ASN A 88 -11.07 -10.12 12.50
N ILE A 89 -12.30 -9.65 12.55
CA ILE A 89 -13.35 -10.08 11.63
C ILE A 89 -13.79 -8.91 10.76
N ILE A 90 -13.75 -9.08 9.45
CA ILE A 90 -14.41 -8.18 8.51
C ILE A 90 -15.88 -8.51 8.49
N LYS A 91 -16.70 -7.53 8.83
CA LYS A 91 -18.17 -7.63 8.86
C LYS A 91 -18.80 -6.79 7.74
N ARG A 92 -19.98 -7.21 7.29
CA ARG A 92 -20.89 -6.45 6.45
C ARG A 92 -22.22 -6.31 7.18
N GLY A 93 -22.49 -5.13 7.71
CA GLY A 93 -23.54 -4.95 8.70
C GLY A 93 -23.30 -5.86 9.91
N ILE A 94 -24.27 -6.72 10.23
CA ILE A 94 -24.16 -7.69 11.34
C ILE A 94 -23.53 -9.03 10.92
N VAL A 95 -23.28 -9.24 9.62
CA VAL A 95 -22.82 -10.52 9.09
C VAL A 95 -21.29 -10.59 9.09
N GLU A 96 -20.74 -11.60 9.73
CA GLU A 96 -19.32 -11.92 9.67
C GLU A 96 -18.95 -12.51 8.31
N ILE A 97 -18.03 -11.88 7.60
CA ILE A 97 -17.62 -12.28 6.25
C ILE A 97 -16.29 -13.03 6.26
N LEU A 98 -15.24 -12.43 6.82
CA LEU A 98 -13.88 -12.93 6.69
C LEU A 98 -13.06 -12.66 7.95
N ASN A 99 -12.35 -13.67 8.44
CA ASN A 99 -11.30 -13.46 9.44
C ASN A 99 -10.02 -12.96 8.74
N ILE A 100 -9.40 -11.88 9.21
CA ILE A 100 -8.20 -11.32 8.60
C ILE A 100 -7.00 -12.28 8.62
N LYS A 101 -6.99 -13.26 9.54
CA LYS A 101 -5.98 -14.31 9.60
C LYS A 101 -6.05 -15.28 8.39
N ASP A 102 -7.18 -15.33 7.70
CA ASP A 102 -7.36 -16.12 6.47
C ASP A 102 -6.81 -15.39 5.23
N ILE A 103 -6.48 -14.10 5.34
CA ILE A 103 -5.89 -13.32 4.24
C ILE A 103 -4.43 -13.73 4.09
N LYS A 104 -4.12 -14.38 2.97
CA LYS A 104 -2.78 -14.88 2.67
C LYS A 104 -1.76 -13.76 2.43
N ILE A 105 -2.16 -12.67 1.81
CA ILE A 105 -1.29 -11.52 1.54
C ILE A 105 -1.15 -10.64 2.80
N PRO A 106 0.09 -10.31 3.21
CA PRO A 106 0.31 -9.61 4.46
C PRO A 106 -0.04 -8.12 4.40
N GLY A 107 -0.27 -7.53 5.57
CA GLY A 107 -0.39 -6.09 5.75
C GLY A 107 -1.82 -5.58 5.88
N MET A 108 -2.00 -4.58 6.76
CA MET A 108 -3.29 -3.98 7.09
C MET A 108 -3.92 -3.25 5.90
N HIS A 109 -3.09 -2.70 4.99
CA HIS A 109 -3.58 -2.14 3.73
C HIS A 109 -4.26 -3.17 2.83
N ASN A 110 -3.86 -4.46 2.92
CA ASN A 110 -4.56 -5.53 2.20
C ASN A 110 -5.89 -5.89 2.87
N VAL A 111 -5.99 -5.80 4.19
CA VAL A 111 -7.29 -5.89 4.89
C VAL A 111 -8.25 -4.82 4.39
N GLU A 112 -7.79 -3.57 4.25
CA GLU A 112 -8.57 -2.47 3.68
C GLU A 112 -8.97 -2.74 2.22
N ASN A 113 -8.06 -3.28 1.41
CA ASN A 113 -8.36 -3.69 0.03
C ASN A 113 -9.44 -4.80 -0.01
N TYR A 114 -9.40 -5.78 0.92
CA TYR A 114 -10.43 -6.80 1.04
C TYR A 114 -11.77 -6.19 1.46
N MET A 115 -11.80 -5.25 2.40
CA MET A 115 -13.05 -4.57 2.77
C MET A 115 -13.66 -3.83 1.58
N ALA A 116 -12.85 -3.10 0.80
CA ALA A 116 -13.28 -2.43 -0.42
C ALA A 116 -13.83 -3.43 -1.46
N ALA A 117 -13.13 -4.54 -1.68
CA ALA A 117 -13.56 -5.60 -2.60
C ALA A 117 -14.85 -6.28 -2.14
N ILE A 118 -14.98 -6.59 -0.83
CA ILE A 118 -16.21 -7.16 -0.24
C ILE A 118 -17.39 -6.22 -0.44
N ALA A 119 -17.20 -4.91 -0.26
CA ALA A 119 -18.23 -3.92 -0.52
C ALA A 119 -18.65 -3.92 -2.00
N ALA A 120 -17.68 -4.02 -2.92
CA ALA A 120 -17.91 -4.01 -4.36
C ALA A 120 -18.67 -5.24 -4.87
N VAL A 121 -18.33 -6.42 -4.35
CA VAL A 121 -18.96 -7.68 -4.77
C VAL A 121 -20.18 -8.08 -3.92
N SER A 122 -20.64 -7.15 -3.08
CA SER A 122 -21.79 -7.38 -2.18
C SER A 122 -23.05 -7.73 -2.97
N GLY A 123 -23.57 -8.95 -2.75
CA GLY A 123 -24.72 -9.49 -3.48
C GLY A 123 -24.38 -10.20 -4.78
N LEU A 124 -23.13 -10.14 -5.25
CA LEU A 124 -22.68 -10.79 -6.49
C LEU A 124 -22.03 -12.15 -6.24
N VAL A 125 -21.37 -12.33 -5.09
CA VAL A 125 -20.69 -13.58 -4.74
C VAL A 125 -21.03 -14.03 -3.31
N SER A 126 -20.91 -15.32 -3.05
CA SER A 126 -21.13 -15.90 -1.72
C SER A 126 -19.95 -15.64 -0.78
N LYS A 127 -20.19 -15.74 0.53
CA LYS A 127 -19.16 -15.69 1.57
C LYS A 127 -18.03 -16.71 1.31
N ASP A 128 -18.38 -17.92 0.91
CA ASP A 128 -17.39 -19.00 0.70
C ASP A 128 -16.41 -18.66 -0.43
N VAL A 129 -16.88 -18.02 -1.49
CA VAL A 129 -16.01 -17.51 -2.56
C VAL A 129 -15.03 -16.45 -2.02
N ILE A 130 -15.50 -15.51 -1.22
CA ILE A 130 -14.66 -14.47 -0.60
C ILE A 130 -13.59 -15.11 0.27
N VAL A 131 -13.96 -16.05 1.14
CA VAL A 131 -13.03 -16.75 2.03
C VAL A 131 -12.01 -17.58 1.23
N ASN A 132 -12.45 -18.27 0.18
CA ASN A 132 -11.56 -19.06 -0.67
C ASN A 132 -10.53 -18.15 -1.37
N VAL A 133 -10.95 -17.02 -1.93
CA VAL A 133 -10.04 -16.04 -2.54
C VAL A 133 -9.05 -15.51 -1.50
N ALA A 134 -9.50 -15.19 -0.28
CA ALA A 134 -8.60 -14.70 0.77
C ALA A 134 -7.50 -15.71 1.12
N LYS A 135 -7.82 -17.00 1.16
CA LYS A 135 -6.88 -18.09 1.47
C LYS A 135 -5.93 -18.45 0.32
N THR A 136 -6.33 -18.21 -0.91
CA THR A 136 -5.59 -18.68 -2.10
C THR A 136 -4.87 -17.58 -2.86
N PHE A 137 -5.39 -16.34 -2.84
CA PHE A 137 -4.78 -15.23 -3.57
C PHE A 137 -3.41 -14.89 -3.00
N GLY A 138 -2.37 -15.12 -3.79
CA GLY A 138 -0.95 -14.92 -3.42
C GLY A 138 -0.43 -13.49 -3.54
N GLY A 139 -1.27 -12.54 -3.97
CA GLY A 139 -0.85 -11.17 -4.25
C GLY A 139 -0.58 -10.90 -5.73
N VAL A 140 -0.02 -9.72 -6.00
CA VAL A 140 0.40 -9.27 -7.33
C VAL A 140 1.92 -9.33 -7.39
N GLU A 141 2.46 -9.77 -8.51
CA GLU A 141 3.90 -9.77 -8.76
C GLU A 141 4.53 -8.42 -8.42
N HIS A 142 5.74 -8.46 -7.85
CA HIS A 142 6.53 -7.29 -7.44
C HIS A 142 5.94 -6.45 -6.31
N ARG A 143 4.87 -6.92 -5.62
CA ARG A 143 4.25 -6.20 -4.51
C ARG A 143 4.25 -7.05 -3.24
N ILE A 144 5.31 -6.91 -2.43
CA ILE A 144 5.57 -7.76 -1.24
C ILE A 144 5.41 -9.25 -1.60
N GLU A 145 5.84 -9.58 -2.80
CA GLU A 145 5.75 -10.91 -3.37
C GLU A 145 6.76 -11.82 -2.67
N LEU A 146 6.30 -12.89 -2.02
CA LEU A 146 7.19 -13.92 -1.51
C LEU A 146 7.74 -14.74 -2.69
N VAL A 147 8.94 -14.38 -3.14
CA VAL A 147 9.59 -15.03 -4.28
C VAL A 147 10.13 -16.40 -3.89
N ARG A 148 10.72 -16.51 -2.69
CA ARG A 148 11.43 -17.71 -2.28
C ARG A 148 11.57 -17.80 -0.77
N THR A 149 11.60 -19.00 -0.23
CA THR A 149 12.14 -19.33 1.09
C THR A 149 13.35 -20.24 0.91
N LEU A 150 14.51 -19.86 1.44
CA LEU A 150 15.75 -20.62 1.36
C LEU A 150 16.41 -20.62 2.74
N ASP A 151 16.70 -21.81 3.28
CA ASP A 151 17.33 -21.99 4.58
C ASP A 151 16.63 -21.20 5.73
N GLY A 152 15.27 -21.21 5.73
CA GLY A 152 14.46 -20.44 6.68
C GLY A 152 14.26 -18.96 6.34
N VAL A 153 15.11 -18.38 5.51
CA VAL A 153 15.04 -16.97 5.10
C VAL A 153 14.03 -16.78 4.00
N LYS A 154 13.13 -15.80 4.18
CA LYS A 154 12.11 -15.41 3.21
C LYS A 154 12.58 -14.22 2.38
N TYR A 155 12.54 -14.37 1.06
CA TYR A 155 12.91 -13.35 0.09
C TYR A 155 11.66 -12.73 -0.52
N TYR A 156 11.51 -11.44 -0.36
CA TYR A 156 10.36 -10.69 -0.88
C TYR A 156 10.79 -9.73 -1.98
N ASN A 157 9.98 -9.64 -3.03
CA ASN A 157 10.11 -8.65 -4.09
C ASN A 157 9.03 -7.57 -3.91
N SER A 158 9.44 -6.33 -3.72
CA SER A 158 8.57 -5.16 -3.68
C SER A 158 9.09 -4.04 -4.59
N SER A 159 9.65 -4.40 -5.74
CA SER A 159 10.26 -3.46 -6.69
C SER A 159 9.28 -2.44 -7.28
N ILE A 160 7.96 -2.65 -7.12
CA ILE A 160 6.93 -1.67 -7.46
C ILE A 160 6.89 -0.48 -6.49
N ASP A 161 7.56 -0.56 -5.33
CA ASP A 161 7.64 0.50 -4.34
C ASP A 161 8.59 1.60 -4.81
N SER A 162 8.11 2.39 -5.72
CA SER A 162 8.85 3.43 -6.41
C SER A 162 8.78 4.80 -5.73
N SER A 163 8.43 4.85 -4.45
CA SER A 163 8.39 6.07 -3.63
C SER A 163 8.64 5.76 -2.15
N PRO A 164 9.18 6.71 -1.36
CA PRO A 164 9.43 6.53 0.08
C PRO A 164 8.21 6.04 0.85
N ASN A 165 7.05 6.64 0.66
CA ASN A 165 5.81 6.25 1.33
C ASN A 165 5.40 4.79 1.09
N ARG A 166 5.65 4.25 -0.10
CA ARG A 166 5.38 2.83 -0.37
C ARG A 166 6.35 1.95 0.38
N THR A 167 7.64 2.26 0.35
CA THR A 167 8.66 1.52 1.10
C THR A 167 8.38 1.56 2.61
N ILE A 168 7.98 2.71 3.16
CA ILE A 168 7.55 2.82 4.57
C ILE A 168 6.40 1.86 4.88
N ASN A 169 5.39 1.81 4.03
CA ASN A 169 4.25 0.91 4.23
C ASN A 169 4.65 -0.57 4.10
N THR A 170 5.56 -0.90 3.19
CA THR A 170 6.10 -2.25 3.04
C THR A 170 6.91 -2.67 4.27
N LEU A 171 7.78 -1.81 4.80
CA LEU A 171 8.57 -2.09 5.99
C LEU A 171 7.68 -2.41 7.21
N ARG A 172 6.58 -1.69 7.39
CA ARG A 172 5.61 -1.89 8.48
C ARG A 172 4.86 -3.23 8.44
N VAL A 173 4.94 -3.96 7.33
CA VAL A 173 4.31 -5.29 7.22
C VAL A 173 5.09 -6.34 8.00
N PHE A 174 6.38 -6.15 8.17
CA PHE A 174 7.25 -7.12 8.80
C PHE A 174 7.34 -6.89 10.32
N PRO A 175 7.11 -7.93 11.13
CA PRO A 175 7.15 -7.81 12.59
C PRO A 175 8.58 -7.69 13.15
N ASN A 176 9.57 -8.12 12.36
CA ASN A 176 10.99 -8.09 12.73
C ASN A 176 11.77 -7.19 11.78
N LYS A 177 12.93 -6.71 12.22
CA LYS A 177 13.85 -5.96 11.36
C LYS A 177 14.29 -6.79 10.16
N VAL A 178 14.28 -6.17 8.99
CA VAL A 178 14.61 -6.81 7.71
C VAL A 178 15.97 -6.38 7.17
N ILE A 179 16.51 -7.14 6.24
CA ILE A 179 17.54 -6.70 5.31
C ILE A 179 16.81 -6.13 4.09
N ILE A 180 17.08 -4.88 3.74
CA ILE A 180 16.48 -4.25 2.58
C ILE A 180 17.53 -3.89 1.53
N ILE A 181 17.24 -4.21 0.26
CA ILE A 181 17.94 -3.66 -0.89
C ILE A 181 17.07 -2.50 -1.39
N ALA A 182 17.59 -1.29 -1.31
CA ALA A 182 16.87 -0.07 -1.65
C ALA A 182 17.65 0.83 -2.59
N GLY A 183 16.91 1.55 -3.45
CA GLY A 183 17.48 2.49 -4.41
C GLY A 183 16.92 2.32 -5.81
N GLY A 184 17.55 2.96 -6.77
CA GLY A 184 17.11 2.94 -8.17
C GLY A 184 17.23 4.28 -8.85
N LYS A 185 16.40 4.50 -9.89
CA LYS A 185 16.36 5.76 -10.64
C LYS A 185 15.75 6.87 -9.80
N ASP A 186 16.39 8.02 -9.79
CA ASP A 186 15.86 9.22 -9.14
C ASP A 186 14.68 9.80 -9.94
N LYS A 187 13.58 10.03 -9.26
CA LYS A 187 12.34 10.64 -9.81
C LYS A 187 12.12 12.07 -9.30
N GLY A 188 13.14 12.68 -8.68
CA GLY A 188 13.04 14.03 -8.14
C GLY A 188 12.15 14.18 -6.90
N ILE A 189 11.80 13.06 -6.24
CA ILE A 189 10.97 13.09 -5.02
C ILE A 189 11.85 13.17 -3.76
N PRO A 190 11.38 13.82 -2.68
CA PRO A 190 12.08 13.87 -1.40
C PRO A 190 12.05 12.50 -0.71
N TYR A 191 13.11 12.21 0.06
CA TYR A 191 13.27 10.96 0.81
C TYR A 191 13.27 11.16 2.33
N ASP A 192 13.13 12.38 2.82
CA ASP A 192 13.27 12.74 4.24
C ASP A 192 12.40 11.89 5.17
N GLU A 193 11.21 11.51 4.72
CA GLU A 193 10.23 10.77 5.54
C GLU A 193 10.61 9.30 5.77
N ILE A 194 11.57 8.73 5.02
CA ILE A 194 11.89 7.29 5.12
C ILE A 194 12.77 6.97 6.34
N GLY A 195 13.56 7.94 6.83
CA GLY A 195 14.54 7.75 7.90
C GLY A 195 13.99 7.04 9.14
N PRO A 196 12.88 7.50 9.75
CA PRO A 196 12.27 6.86 10.90
C PRO A 196 11.89 5.39 10.65
N ALA A 197 11.32 5.07 9.48
CA ALA A 197 10.94 3.69 9.15
C ALA A 197 12.16 2.78 8.92
N LEU A 198 13.23 3.30 8.33
CA LEU A 198 14.49 2.57 8.23
C LEU A 198 15.05 2.26 9.62
N ALA A 199 15.11 3.25 10.50
CA ALA A 199 15.64 3.10 11.86
C ALA A 199 14.86 2.05 12.67
N GLU A 200 13.55 1.99 12.49
CA GLU A 200 12.66 1.07 13.22
C GLU A 200 12.70 -0.36 12.66
N HIS A 201 12.70 -0.52 11.34
CA HIS A 201 12.39 -1.80 10.70
C HIS A 201 13.58 -2.46 9.99
N VAL A 202 14.75 -1.80 9.88
CA VAL A 202 15.87 -2.32 9.11
C VAL A 202 17.03 -2.72 10.01
N LYS A 203 17.67 -3.88 9.72
CA LYS A 203 18.92 -4.31 10.35
C LYS A 203 20.13 -4.15 9.42
N VAL A 204 19.94 -4.32 8.11
CA VAL A 204 20.96 -4.08 7.09
C VAL A 204 20.31 -3.32 5.93
N LEU A 205 20.90 -2.19 5.54
CA LEU A 205 20.49 -1.35 4.43
C LEU A 205 21.50 -1.49 3.29
N ILE A 206 21.11 -2.15 2.20
CA ILE A 206 21.93 -2.31 1.02
C ILE A 206 21.45 -1.32 -0.03
N LEU A 207 22.30 -0.38 -0.38
CA LEU A 207 22.00 0.73 -1.29
C LEU A 207 22.53 0.48 -2.69
N ILE A 208 21.69 0.77 -3.70
CA ILE A 208 22.05 0.62 -5.11
C ILE A 208 21.38 1.71 -5.96
N GLY A 209 22.09 2.22 -6.95
CA GLY A 209 21.56 3.18 -7.93
C GLY A 209 21.57 4.64 -7.46
N ALA A 210 20.93 5.50 -8.25
CA ALA A 210 21.07 6.96 -8.14
C ALA A 210 20.45 7.58 -6.87
N THR A 211 19.53 6.87 -6.18
CA THR A 211 18.89 7.39 -4.97
C THR A 211 19.58 6.95 -3.67
N SER A 212 20.70 6.23 -3.78
CA SER A 212 21.46 5.72 -2.61
C SER A 212 21.82 6.81 -1.61
N ASP A 213 22.33 7.95 -2.09
CA ASP A 213 22.73 9.05 -1.22
C ASP A 213 21.54 9.66 -0.48
N LYS A 214 20.43 9.91 -1.17
CA LYS A 214 19.19 10.45 -0.57
C LYS A 214 18.61 9.54 0.52
N ILE A 215 18.66 8.22 0.32
CA ILE A 215 18.18 7.25 1.30
C ILE A 215 19.10 7.22 2.52
N GLN A 216 20.41 7.26 2.31
CA GLN A 216 21.39 7.32 3.39
C GLN A 216 21.28 8.63 4.17
N GLU A 217 21.19 9.78 3.50
CA GLU A 217 21.01 11.08 4.13
C GLU A 217 19.76 11.12 5.02
N ALA A 218 18.64 10.51 4.59
CA ALA A 218 17.43 10.42 5.39
C ALA A 218 17.63 9.57 6.66
N LEU A 219 18.36 8.45 6.57
CA LEU A 219 18.72 7.65 7.75
C LEU A 219 19.67 8.41 8.68
N ASP A 220 20.70 9.05 8.13
CA ASP A 220 21.68 9.82 8.91
C ASP A 220 21.01 11.00 9.65
N ALA A 221 20.04 11.67 9.02
CA ALA A 221 19.23 12.72 9.65
C ALA A 221 18.42 12.18 10.84
N GLU A 222 17.83 10.99 10.71
CA GLU A 222 17.10 10.36 11.81
C GLU A 222 18.04 9.94 12.95
N ILE A 223 19.20 9.36 12.63
CA ILE A 223 20.23 9.00 13.61
C ILE A 223 20.71 10.24 14.39
N ASN A 224 20.96 11.35 13.70
CA ASN A 224 21.40 12.59 14.33
C ASN A 224 20.32 13.19 15.23
N LYS A 225 19.04 13.06 14.85
CA LYS A 225 17.90 13.63 15.57
C LYS A 225 17.51 12.83 16.81
N THR A 226 17.48 11.49 16.71
CA THR A 226 16.91 10.62 17.74
C THR A 226 17.89 9.62 18.34
N GLY A 227 18.99 9.35 17.66
CA GLY A 227 19.92 8.28 18.00
C GLY A 227 19.49 6.89 17.55
N ASN A 228 18.27 6.72 17.00
CA ASN A 228 17.78 5.44 16.49
C ASN A 228 18.44 5.09 15.15
N GLY A 229 18.66 3.80 14.92
CA GLY A 229 19.24 3.31 13.65
C GLY A 229 20.76 3.27 13.60
N LYS A 230 21.48 3.63 14.69
CA LYS A 230 22.94 3.54 14.77
C LYS A 230 23.49 2.11 14.59
N ASP A 231 22.65 1.12 14.86
CA ASP A 231 22.93 -0.30 14.73
C ASP A 231 22.76 -0.83 13.30
N ILE A 232 22.25 -0.02 12.38
CA ILE A 232 22.02 -0.42 11.00
C ILE A 232 23.35 -0.47 10.24
N GLU A 233 23.67 -1.66 9.70
CA GLU A 233 24.78 -1.80 8.78
C GLU A 233 24.38 -1.26 7.40
N VAL A 234 25.08 -0.24 6.89
CA VAL A 234 24.83 0.34 5.55
C VAL A 234 25.92 -0.14 4.58
N ILE A 235 25.51 -0.75 3.47
CA ILE A 235 26.39 -1.32 2.46
C ILE A 235 26.01 -0.76 1.09
N ARG A 236 27.00 -0.37 0.29
CA ARG A 236 26.77 0.04 -1.09
C ARG A 236 27.10 -1.09 -2.05
N ALA A 237 26.13 -1.50 -2.81
CA ALA A 237 26.28 -2.54 -3.83
C ALA A 237 26.61 -1.94 -5.19
N THR A 238 27.43 -2.65 -5.95
CA THR A 238 27.88 -2.25 -7.29
C THR A 238 26.99 -2.78 -8.42
N SER A 239 26.23 -3.85 -8.14
CA SER A 239 25.28 -4.47 -9.07
C SER A 239 24.10 -5.10 -8.31
N TYR A 240 23.03 -5.46 -9.01
CA TYR A 240 21.91 -6.21 -8.41
C TYR A 240 22.35 -7.59 -7.91
N GLU A 241 23.25 -8.25 -8.63
CA GLU A 241 23.80 -9.53 -8.21
C GLU A 241 24.61 -9.38 -6.92
N ASP A 242 25.47 -8.37 -6.84
CA ASP A 242 26.22 -8.03 -5.64
C ASP A 242 25.29 -7.73 -4.45
N ALA A 243 24.24 -6.95 -4.67
CA ALA A 243 23.25 -6.62 -3.64
C ALA A 243 22.54 -7.87 -3.08
N VAL A 244 22.13 -8.79 -3.97
CA VAL A 244 21.46 -10.03 -3.56
C VAL A 244 22.42 -10.97 -2.85
N ASN A 245 23.65 -11.13 -3.33
CA ASN A 245 24.65 -11.97 -2.68
C ASN A 245 25.05 -11.43 -1.30
N THR A 246 25.19 -10.11 -1.19
CA THR A 246 25.44 -9.42 0.07
C THR A 246 24.27 -9.63 1.04
N ALA A 247 23.03 -9.43 0.59
CA ALA A 247 21.84 -9.67 1.42
C ALA A 247 21.81 -11.13 1.93
N ARG A 248 22.10 -12.09 1.05
CA ARG A 248 22.16 -13.51 1.42
C ARG A 248 23.22 -13.79 2.47
N SER A 249 24.42 -13.22 2.33
CA SER A 249 25.53 -13.43 3.29
C SER A 249 25.25 -12.85 4.67
N LYS A 250 24.37 -11.83 4.76
CA LYS A 250 23.93 -11.18 6.00
C LYS A 250 22.65 -11.78 6.59
N ALA A 251 21.97 -12.66 5.84
CA ALA A 251 20.73 -13.29 6.26
C ALA A 251 21.01 -14.51 7.15
N HIS A 252 21.38 -14.25 8.39
CA HIS A 252 21.47 -15.24 9.46
C HIS A 252 20.35 -15.03 10.46
N ASP A 253 19.94 -16.10 11.15
CA ASP A 253 18.92 -16.12 12.21
C ASP A 253 19.25 -15.19 13.38
#